data_84e30bdb606a4cc6002edce6aabca668
#
_entry.id   84e30bdb606a4cc6002edce6aabca668
#
_cell.length_a   1.000
_cell.length_b   1.000
_cell.length_c   1.000
_cell.angle_alpha   90.00
_cell.angle_beta   90.00
_cell.angle_gamma   90.00
#
_symmetry.space_group_name_H-M   'P 1'
#
loop_
_entity.id
_entity.type
_entity.pdbx_description
1 polymer ?
#
loop_
_entity_poly.entity_id
_entity_poly.type
_entity_poly.pdbx_seq_one_letter_code
_entity_poly.pdbx_strand_id
1 'polypeptide(L)'
;MLEYYNDADKESVYENYVKIVSKPKNINDVSITQMITEVLKQFNSKRFLYNLCCSKELTFLKNILNNEIDEDDFLDYMFEIKTLSKKFIFDQDNFCIFSEQIDNVKYAIKKFNKYGAKSDEYIYPISILRIVGFLPLEMFKSANYENTKYERKLTFEEYLSNPLLKFYTTIYEENDEKYICYANYYELIPEIEEERKNYINFKSLTSNKYLIEEMFYYGFPIYNKKVKKMYEFINQNIPYIIDYVDEARVLNDYSTVERFLKDDKARKIINEGLEYSPSCALYGLSPVDYLDLKDSE
;
A
#
# COMPACT_ATOMS: atom_id res chain seq x y z
N MET A 1 7.00 0.51 -22.82
CA MET A 1 7.39 0.87 -21.43
C MET A 1 8.50 1.92 -21.37
N LEU A 2 9.65 1.76 -22.03
CA LEU A 2 10.73 2.78 -22.00
C LEU A 2 10.28 4.17 -22.45
N GLU A 3 9.49 4.26 -23.49
CA GLU A 3 8.96 5.56 -23.99
C GLU A 3 8.07 6.25 -22.94
N TYR A 4 7.25 5.47 -22.24
CA TYR A 4 6.37 5.98 -21.18
C TYR A 4 7.14 6.60 -20.01
N TYR A 5 8.24 5.98 -19.58
CA TYR A 5 9.04 6.48 -18.45
C TYR A 5 10.17 7.44 -18.86
N ASN A 6 10.32 7.76 -20.14
CA ASN A 6 11.45 8.56 -20.61
C ASN A 6 11.45 9.99 -20.04
N ASP A 7 10.25 10.56 -19.89
CA ASP A 7 10.04 11.91 -19.34
C ASP A 7 9.57 11.89 -17.87
N ALA A 8 9.55 10.70 -17.24
CA ALA A 8 9.17 10.57 -15.84
C ALA A 8 10.25 11.10 -14.90
N ASP A 9 9.83 11.57 -13.73
CA ASP A 9 10.76 11.94 -12.67
C ASP A 9 11.56 10.71 -12.21
N LYS A 10 12.89 10.88 -12.20
CA LYS A 10 13.81 9.78 -11.89
C LYS A 10 13.63 9.24 -10.47
N GLU A 11 13.33 10.10 -9.50
CA GLU A 11 13.12 9.71 -8.10
C GLU A 11 11.87 8.85 -7.96
N SER A 12 10.76 9.25 -8.59
CA SER A 12 9.52 8.49 -8.60
C SER A 12 9.67 7.10 -9.25
N VAL A 13 10.42 7.01 -10.35
CA VAL A 13 10.74 5.71 -10.98
C VAL A 13 11.61 4.86 -10.05
N TYR A 14 12.59 5.49 -9.39
CA TYR A 14 13.51 4.81 -8.49
C TYR A 14 12.81 4.21 -7.27
N GLU A 15 11.88 4.93 -6.64
CA GLU A 15 11.08 4.42 -5.51
C GLU A 15 10.36 3.10 -5.84
N ASN A 16 9.84 2.98 -7.05
CA ASN A 16 9.16 1.76 -7.48
C ASN A 16 10.15 0.66 -7.92
N TYR A 17 11.27 1.05 -8.53
CA TYR A 17 12.35 0.17 -8.92
C TYR A 17 12.95 -0.60 -7.73
N VAL A 18 13.23 0.08 -6.62
CA VAL A 18 13.82 -0.54 -5.42
C VAL A 18 12.87 -1.55 -4.74
N LYS A 19 11.56 -1.37 -4.90
CA LYS A 19 10.53 -2.29 -4.38
C LYS A 19 10.44 -3.60 -5.19
N ILE A 20 10.86 -3.59 -6.45
CA ILE A 20 10.73 -4.72 -7.39
C ILE A 20 12.05 -5.46 -7.56
N VAL A 21 13.16 -4.76 -7.67
CA VAL A 21 14.46 -5.34 -7.94
C VAL A 21 15.12 -5.84 -6.66
N SER A 22 15.60 -7.09 -6.67
CA SER A 22 16.15 -7.73 -5.47
C SER A 22 17.43 -7.10 -4.95
N LYS A 23 18.24 -6.50 -5.86
CA LYS A 23 19.49 -5.83 -5.53
C LYS A 23 19.57 -4.53 -6.34
N PRO A 24 18.83 -3.50 -5.92
CA PRO A 24 18.80 -2.24 -6.63
C PRO A 24 20.15 -1.52 -6.51
N LYS A 25 20.51 -0.80 -7.56
CA LYS A 25 21.66 0.12 -7.55
C LYS A 25 21.27 1.44 -6.89
N ASN A 26 22.27 2.22 -6.47
CA ASN A 26 22.02 3.57 -5.96
C ASN A 26 21.42 4.45 -7.08
N ILE A 27 20.57 5.40 -6.71
CA ILE A 27 19.89 6.32 -7.65
C ILE A 27 20.91 7.11 -8.51
N ASN A 28 22.06 7.46 -7.95
CA ASN A 28 23.10 8.21 -8.66
C ASN A 28 23.83 7.35 -9.71
N ASP A 29 23.83 6.03 -9.54
CA ASP A 29 24.58 5.08 -10.36
C ASP A 29 23.72 4.38 -11.42
N VAL A 30 22.43 4.73 -11.53
CA VAL A 30 21.49 4.08 -12.43
C VAL A 30 20.67 5.10 -13.24
N SER A 31 20.49 4.85 -14.54
CA SER A 31 19.58 5.61 -15.40
C SER A 31 18.18 4.99 -15.39
N ILE A 32 17.15 5.75 -15.79
CA ILE A 32 15.76 5.24 -15.95
C ILE A 32 15.75 4.01 -16.88
N THR A 33 16.45 4.08 -18.02
CA THR A 33 16.57 2.94 -18.95
C THR A 33 17.14 1.69 -18.30
N GLN A 34 18.15 1.85 -17.44
CA GLN A 34 18.74 0.74 -16.69
C GLN A 34 17.77 0.19 -15.65
N MET A 35 17.05 1.06 -14.91
CA MET A 35 16.02 0.65 -13.96
C MET A 35 14.94 -0.20 -14.62
N ILE A 36 14.37 0.29 -15.73
CA ILE A 36 13.35 -0.45 -16.51
C ILE A 36 13.89 -1.78 -17.02
N THR A 37 15.13 -1.80 -17.52
CA THR A 37 15.77 -3.06 -17.99
C THR A 37 15.93 -4.08 -16.85
N GLU A 38 16.32 -3.63 -15.66
CA GLU A 38 16.46 -4.52 -14.50
C GLU A 38 15.10 -4.98 -13.96
N VAL A 39 14.08 -4.12 -13.97
CA VAL A 39 12.68 -4.50 -13.66
C VAL A 39 12.20 -5.58 -14.62
N LEU A 40 12.36 -5.39 -15.94
CA LEU A 40 11.96 -6.39 -16.94
C LEU A 40 12.64 -7.75 -16.73
N LYS A 41 13.90 -7.77 -16.25
CA LYS A 41 14.59 -9.03 -15.91
C LYS A 41 13.91 -9.77 -14.75
N GLN A 42 13.31 -9.08 -13.76
CA GLN A 42 12.56 -9.73 -12.69
C GLN A 42 11.32 -10.45 -13.26
N PHE A 43 10.66 -9.84 -14.24
CA PHE A 43 9.49 -10.41 -14.91
C PHE A 43 9.84 -11.59 -15.87
N ASN A 44 11.11 -11.87 -16.17
CA ASN A 44 11.51 -13.09 -16.87
C ASN A 44 11.08 -14.37 -16.13
N SER A 45 10.93 -14.32 -14.81
CA SER A 45 10.23 -15.35 -14.05
C SER A 45 8.72 -15.18 -14.21
N LYS A 46 8.09 -16.02 -15.04
CA LYS A 46 6.62 -15.99 -15.24
C LYS A 46 5.79 -16.06 -13.96
N ARG A 47 6.35 -16.54 -12.83
CA ARG A 47 5.69 -16.60 -11.53
C ARG A 47 5.76 -15.25 -10.78
N PHE A 48 6.68 -14.37 -11.15
CA PHE A 48 6.92 -13.14 -10.40
C PHE A 48 5.66 -12.27 -10.39
N LEU A 49 5.07 -11.97 -11.56
CA LEU A 49 3.85 -11.18 -11.67
C LEU A 49 2.68 -11.82 -10.89
N TYR A 50 2.50 -13.13 -10.99
CA TYR A 50 1.44 -13.84 -10.26
C TYR A 50 1.58 -13.72 -8.73
N ASN A 51 2.81 -13.64 -8.21
CA ASN A 51 3.07 -13.45 -6.78
C ASN A 51 3.12 -11.96 -6.37
N LEU A 52 3.21 -11.03 -7.33
CA LEU A 52 3.24 -9.59 -7.10
C LEU A 52 1.84 -8.97 -7.07
N CYS A 53 0.86 -9.58 -7.73
CA CYS A 53 -0.48 -9.04 -7.88
C CYS A 53 -1.51 -9.75 -6.97
N CYS A 54 -2.37 -8.99 -6.33
CA CYS A 54 -3.52 -9.50 -5.58
C CYS A 54 -4.69 -9.86 -6.51
N SER A 55 -5.75 -10.48 -5.96
CA SER A 55 -6.92 -10.92 -6.73
C SER A 55 -7.62 -9.80 -7.49
N LYS A 56 -7.78 -8.62 -6.90
CA LYS A 56 -8.40 -7.46 -7.57
C LYS A 56 -7.58 -7.02 -8.78
N GLU A 57 -6.26 -6.89 -8.63
CA GLU A 57 -5.36 -6.52 -9.72
C GLU A 57 -5.39 -7.56 -10.86
N LEU A 58 -5.39 -8.85 -10.53
CA LEU A 58 -5.46 -9.92 -11.54
C LEU A 58 -6.82 -9.94 -12.26
N THR A 59 -7.91 -9.63 -11.55
CA THR A 59 -9.25 -9.49 -12.13
C THR A 59 -9.31 -8.30 -13.08
N PHE A 60 -8.80 -7.14 -12.67
CA PHE A 60 -8.69 -5.95 -13.51
C PHE A 60 -7.91 -6.25 -14.80
N LEU A 61 -6.71 -6.81 -14.68
CA LEU A 61 -5.88 -7.17 -15.85
C LEU A 61 -6.58 -8.17 -16.79
N LYS A 62 -7.37 -9.10 -16.23
CA LYS A 62 -8.18 -10.01 -17.02
C LYS A 62 -9.26 -9.27 -17.81
N ASN A 63 -9.97 -8.34 -17.18
CA ASN A 63 -11.03 -7.58 -17.80
C ASN A 63 -10.49 -6.66 -18.91
N ILE A 64 -9.31 -6.04 -18.70
CA ILE A 64 -8.59 -5.28 -19.76
C ILE A 64 -8.26 -6.18 -20.96
N LEU A 65 -7.70 -7.37 -20.74
CA LEU A 65 -7.38 -8.29 -21.85
C LEU A 65 -8.59 -8.79 -22.61
N ASN A 66 -9.74 -8.82 -21.96
CA ASN A 66 -11.01 -9.25 -22.58
C ASN A 66 -11.80 -8.08 -23.21
N ASN A 67 -11.31 -6.83 -23.11
CA ASN A 67 -12.02 -5.60 -23.48
C ASN A 67 -13.39 -5.46 -22.74
N GLU A 68 -13.44 -5.85 -21.47
CA GLU A 68 -14.63 -5.79 -20.60
C GLU A 68 -14.72 -4.45 -19.85
N ILE A 69 -13.61 -3.69 -19.80
CA ILE A 69 -13.48 -2.36 -19.18
C ILE A 69 -12.63 -1.46 -20.09
N ASP A 70 -12.88 -0.16 -20.04
CA ASP A 70 -12.18 0.87 -20.82
C ASP A 70 -11.84 2.10 -19.95
N GLU A 71 -11.40 3.20 -20.61
CA GLU A 71 -10.99 4.44 -19.91
C GLU A 71 -12.16 5.15 -19.19
N ASP A 72 -13.40 4.93 -19.56
CA ASP A 72 -14.56 5.51 -18.88
C ASP A 72 -14.74 4.90 -17.48
N ASP A 73 -14.22 3.68 -17.27
CA ASP A 73 -14.23 2.97 -15.98
C ASP A 73 -13.08 3.40 -15.02
N PHE A 74 -12.24 4.37 -15.40
CA PHE A 74 -11.02 4.76 -14.67
C PHE A 74 -11.25 4.99 -13.17
N LEU A 75 -12.34 5.67 -12.81
CA LEU A 75 -12.62 6.01 -11.40
C LEU A 75 -12.93 4.77 -10.55
N ASP A 76 -13.58 3.77 -11.15
CA ASP A 76 -13.96 2.54 -10.46
C ASP A 76 -12.75 1.63 -10.17
N TYR A 77 -11.70 1.75 -10.99
CA TYR A 77 -10.48 0.95 -10.90
C TYR A 77 -9.22 1.74 -10.54
N MET A 78 -9.38 2.91 -9.94
CA MET A 78 -8.26 3.82 -9.64
C MET A 78 -7.15 3.17 -8.80
N PHE A 79 -7.50 2.30 -7.84
CA PHE A 79 -6.52 1.58 -7.04
C PHE A 79 -5.67 0.65 -7.92
N GLU A 80 -6.33 -0.19 -8.72
CA GLU A 80 -5.68 -1.18 -9.59
C GLU A 80 -4.77 -0.48 -10.61
N ILE A 81 -5.25 0.58 -11.24
CA ILE A 81 -4.51 1.38 -12.22
C ILE A 81 -3.24 1.96 -11.59
N LYS A 82 -3.38 2.69 -10.47
CA LYS A 82 -2.24 3.31 -9.77
C LYS A 82 -1.21 2.28 -9.29
N THR A 83 -1.67 1.16 -8.70
CA THR A 83 -0.76 0.15 -8.17
C THR A 83 -0.07 -0.64 -9.27
N LEU A 84 -0.75 -0.97 -10.35
CA LEU A 84 -0.18 -1.68 -11.49
C LEU A 84 0.81 -0.82 -12.29
N SER A 85 0.57 0.50 -12.38
CA SER A 85 1.53 1.46 -12.94
C SER A 85 2.82 1.49 -12.09
N LYS A 86 2.71 1.61 -10.77
CA LYS A 86 3.86 1.54 -9.85
C LYS A 86 4.60 0.20 -9.93
N LYS A 87 3.92 -0.87 -10.31
CA LYS A 87 4.49 -2.21 -10.53
C LYS A 87 5.07 -2.41 -11.94
N PHE A 88 5.08 -1.39 -12.80
CA PHE A 88 5.54 -1.44 -14.20
C PHE A 88 4.76 -2.46 -15.04
N ILE A 89 3.47 -2.58 -14.83
CA ILE A 89 2.60 -3.53 -15.54
C ILE A 89 1.62 -2.79 -16.46
N PHE A 90 1.13 -1.62 -16.04
CA PHE A 90 0.05 -0.90 -16.70
C PHE A 90 0.45 0.53 -17.07
N ASP A 91 0.10 0.94 -18.27
CA ASP A 91 0.23 2.31 -18.79
C ASP A 91 -1.09 3.03 -18.51
N GLN A 92 -1.08 3.94 -17.51
CA GLN A 92 -2.30 4.64 -17.11
C GLN A 92 -2.73 5.71 -18.10
N ASP A 93 -1.80 6.27 -18.88
CA ASP A 93 -2.09 7.36 -19.82
C ASP A 93 -2.74 6.83 -21.10
N ASN A 94 -2.38 5.61 -21.52
CA ASN A 94 -2.96 4.93 -22.68
C ASN A 94 -3.98 3.84 -22.27
N PHE A 95 -4.30 3.71 -21.00
CA PHE A 95 -5.23 2.74 -20.42
C PHE A 95 -4.99 1.31 -20.93
N CYS A 96 -3.75 0.85 -20.91
CA CYS A 96 -3.39 -0.47 -21.44
C CYS A 96 -2.27 -1.16 -20.64
N ILE A 97 -2.18 -2.49 -20.82
CA ILE A 97 -1.06 -3.28 -20.30
C ILE A 97 0.16 -3.02 -21.19
N PHE A 98 1.33 -2.73 -20.58
CA PHE A 98 2.56 -2.63 -21.36
C PHE A 98 2.80 -3.88 -22.21
N SER A 99 3.15 -3.70 -23.48
CA SER A 99 3.35 -4.80 -24.43
C SER A 99 4.32 -5.86 -23.93
N GLU A 100 5.36 -5.44 -23.22
CA GLU A 100 6.38 -6.32 -22.63
C GLU A 100 5.83 -7.21 -21.50
N GLN A 101 4.66 -6.87 -20.93
CA GLN A 101 4.04 -7.59 -19.83
C GLN A 101 2.89 -8.51 -20.25
N ILE A 102 2.41 -8.44 -21.47
CA ILE A 102 1.21 -9.17 -21.92
C ILE A 102 1.31 -10.67 -21.67
N ASP A 103 2.44 -11.30 -22.01
CA ASP A 103 2.62 -12.75 -21.82
C ASP A 103 2.72 -13.14 -20.34
N ASN A 104 3.33 -12.30 -19.51
CA ASN A 104 3.39 -12.49 -18.06
C ASN A 104 2.00 -12.37 -17.43
N VAL A 105 1.21 -11.38 -17.87
CA VAL A 105 -0.18 -11.18 -17.43
C VAL A 105 -1.06 -12.38 -17.82
N LYS A 106 -1.00 -12.83 -19.07
CA LYS A 106 -1.73 -14.04 -19.53
C LYS A 106 -1.38 -15.28 -18.70
N TYR A 107 -0.10 -15.46 -18.40
CA TYR A 107 0.34 -16.56 -17.53
C TYR A 107 -0.21 -16.43 -16.12
N ALA A 108 -0.14 -15.24 -15.51
CA ALA A 108 -0.64 -14.98 -14.16
C ALA A 108 -2.15 -15.21 -14.07
N ILE A 109 -2.94 -14.72 -15.05
CA ILE A 109 -4.39 -14.94 -15.12
C ILE A 109 -4.72 -16.43 -15.26
N LYS A 110 -3.99 -17.19 -16.09
CA LYS A 110 -4.16 -18.65 -16.19
C LYS A 110 -3.95 -19.33 -14.83
N LYS A 111 -2.95 -18.88 -14.04
CA LYS A 111 -2.71 -19.42 -12.69
C LYS A 111 -3.79 -18.99 -11.71
N PHE A 112 -4.21 -17.73 -11.75
CA PHE A 112 -5.29 -17.18 -10.95
C PHE A 112 -6.60 -17.94 -11.14
N ASN A 113 -7.02 -18.16 -12.39
CA ASN A 113 -8.22 -18.93 -12.71
C ASN A 113 -8.20 -20.38 -12.19
N LYS A 114 -6.99 -20.97 -12.01
CA LYS A 114 -6.85 -22.35 -11.55
C LYS A 114 -6.67 -22.48 -10.04
N TYR A 115 -6.01 -21.54 -9.41
CA TYR A 115 -5.51 -21.69 -8.03
C TYR A 115 -5.89 -20.52 -7.10
N GLY A 116 -6.58 -19.48 -7.59
CA GLY A 116 -6.77 -18.22 -6.87
C GLY A 116 -5.49 -17.38 -6.81
N ALA A 117 -5.54 -16.23 -6.16
CA ALA A 117 -4.38 -15.37 -5.94
C ALA A 117 -3.67 -15.77 -4.64
N LYS A 118 -2.47 -16.35 -4.76
CA LYS A 118 -1.66 -16.71 -3.58
C LYS A 118 -1.20 -15.51 -2.77
N SER A 119 -1.05 -14.37 -3.42
CA SER A 119 -0.62 -13.12 -2.80
C SER A 119 -1.66 -12.53 -1.84
N ASP A 120 -2.93 -12.93 -1.92
CA ASP A 120 -3.97 -12.42 -1.03
C ASP A 120 -3.73 -12.75 0.45
N GLU A 121 -2.96 -13.81 0.75
CA GLU A 121 -2.56 -14.12 2.12
C GLU A 121 -1.68 -13.04 2.77
N TYR A 122 -1.06 -12.16 1.96
CA TYR A 122 -0.22 -11.06 2.42
C TYR A 122 -0.99 -9.75 2.61
N ILE A 123 -2.27 -9.67 2.19
CA ILE A 123 -3.11 -8.48 2.37
C ILE A 123 -3.23 -8.15 3.87
N TYR A 124 -3.52 -9.13 4.69
CA TYR A 124 -3.68 -8.94 6.13
C TYR A 124 -2.42 -8.34 6.80
N PRO A 125 -1.22 -8.94 6.69
CA PRO A 125 -0.02 -8.39 7.32
C PRO A 125 0.37 -7.01 6.78
N ILE A 126 0.17 -6.73 5.48
CA ILE A 126 0.43 -5.42 4.89
C ILE A 126 -0.53 -4.38 5.47
N SER A 127 -1.82 -4.71 5.59
CA SER A 127 -2.82 -3.81 6.17
C SER A 127 -2.54 -3.49 7.63
N ILE A 128 -2.13 -4.47 8.41
CA ILE A 128 -1.73 -4.25 9.81
C ILE A 128 -0.58 -3.23 9.87
N LEU A 129 0.45 -3.37 9.04
CA LEU A 129 1.54 -2.40 9.01
C LEU A 129 1.07 -1.00 8.54
N ARG A 130 0.10 -0.94 7.64
CA ARG A 130 -0.50 0.34 7.23
C ARG A 130 -1.34 1.00 8.34
N ILE A 131 -1.90 0.19 9.24
CA ILE A 131 -2.67 0.65 10.40
C ILE A 131 -1.74 1.12 11.52
N VAL A 132 -0.73 0.32 11.86
CA VAL A 132 0.15 0.59 13.01
C VAL A 132 1.49 1.24 12.65
N GLY A 133 1.81 1.39 11.39
CA GLY A 133 3.06 1.97 10.89
C GLY A 133 4.20 0.96 10.83
N PHE A 134 4.64 0.45 11.97
CA PHE A 134 5.73 -0.51 12.10
C PHE A 134 5.58 -1.45 13.29
N LEU A 135 6.28 -2.58 13.24
CA LEU A 135 6.33 -3.59 14.30
C LEU A 135 7.74 -4.16 14.44
N PRO A 136 8.17 -4.58 15.65
CA PRO A 136 9.32 -5.46 15.81
C PRO A 136 9.17 -6.71 14.93
N LEU A 137 10.24 -7.10 14.24
CA LEU A 137 10.20 -8.20 13.26
C LEU A 137 9.79 -9.54 13.88
N GLU A 138 10.19 -9.80 15.12
CA GLU A 138 9.78 -11.01 15.85
C GLU A 138 8.29 -11.00 16.21
N MET A 139 7.73 -9.82 16.55
CA MET A 139 6.29 -9.67 16.78
C MET A 139 5.50 -9.90 15.49
N PHE A 140 5.97 -9.33 14.37
CA PHE A 140 5.38 -9.55 13.06
C PHE A 140 5.43 -11.03 12.66
N LYS A 141 6.55 -11.73 12.92
CA LYS A 141 6.73 -13.16 12.67
C LYS A 141 5.72 -13.98 13.47
N SER A 142 5.63 -13.77 14.79
CA SER A 142 4.69 -14.51 15.64
C SER A 142 3.23 -14.29 15.24
N ALA A 143 2.84 -13.04 14.95
CA ALA A 143 1.46 -12.71 14.60
C ALA A 143 1.02 -13.21 13.21
N ASN A 144 1.91 -13.17 12.22
CA ASN A 144 1.53 -13.32 10.80
C ASN A 144 2.10 -14.60 10.16
N TYR A 145 3.16 -15.17 10.68
CA TYR A 145 3.79 -16.37 10.13
C TYR A 145 3.55 -17.61 10.99
N GLU A 146 3.81 -17.56 12.29
CA GLU A 146 3.72 -18.73 13.19
C GLU A 146 2.27 -19.09 13.56
N ASN A 147 1.39 -18.10 13.71
CA ASN A 147 -0.01 -18.30 14.10
C ASN A 147 -0.95 -18.63 12.91
N THR A 148 -0.45 -18.73 11.68
CA THR A 148 -1.29 -19.14 10.57
C THR A 148 -1.62 -20.63 10.63
N LYS A 149 -2.92 -20.99 10.52
CA LYS A 149 -3.44 -22.37 10.59
C LYS A 149 -2.98 -23.29 9.45
N TYR A 150 -2.22 -22.78 8.51
CA TYR A 150 -1.68 -23.56 7.40
C TYR A 150 -0.25 -23.97 7.73
N GLU A 151 0.08 -25.25 7.67
CA GLU A 151 1.45 -25.76 7.63
C GLU A 151 2.18 -25.13 6.45
N ARG A 152 2.82 -24.00 6.67
CA ARG A 152 3.61 -23.33 5.63
C ARG A 152 4.87 -24.18 5.42
N LYS A 153 5.06 -24.62 4.18
CA LYS A 153 6.31 -25.26 3.74
C LYS A 153 7.43 -24.25 3.48
N LEU A 154 7.20 -22.97 3.76
CA LEU A 154 8.14 -21.87 3.51
C LEU A 154 8.87 -21.50 4.79
N THR A 155 10.16 -21.18 4.70
CA THR A 155 10.88 -20.53 5.81
C THR A 155 10.37 -19.08 5.99
N PHE A 156 10.71 -18.45 7.13
CA PHE A 156 10.33 -17.06 7.36
C PHE A 156 10.99 -16.11 6.36
N GLU A 157 12.24 -16.37 5.95
CA GLU A 157 12.96 -15.62 4.91
C GLU A 157 12.25 -15.74 3.54
N GLU A 158 11.79 -16.94 3.19
CA GLU A 158 11.00 -17.15 1.97
C GLU A 158 9.66 -16.42 2.03
N TYR A 159 9.01 -16.40 3.20
CA TYR A 159 7.78 -15.63 3.43
C TYR A 159 8.01 -14.14 3.23
N LEU A 160 9.06 -13.57 3.83
CA LEU A 160 9.45 -12.17 3.66
C LEU A 160 9.88 -11.84 2.22
N SER A 161 10.34 -12.83 1.46
CA SER A 161 10.75 -12.65 0.06
C SER A 161 9.61 -12.60 -0.94
N ASN A 162 8.34 -12.77 -0.49
CA ASN A 162 7.18 -12.67 -1.38
C ASN A 162 7.14 -11.29 -2.08
N PRO A 163 6.99 -11.22 -3.42
CA PRO A 163 7.03 -9.96 -4.16
C PRO A 163 5.98 -8.93 -3.69
N LEU A 164 4.75 -9.35 -3.36
CA LEU A 164 3.72 -8.42 -2.89
C LEU A 164 4.08 -7.84 -1.52
N LEU A 165 4.53 -8.69 -0.57
CA LEU A 165 4.95 -8.22 0.76
C LEU A 165 6.12 -7.24 0.63
N LYS A 166 7.15 -7.58 -0.14
CA LYS A 166 8.31 -6.69 -0.39
C LYS A 166 7.95 -5.37 -1.04
N PHE A 167 6.95 -5.36 -1.91
CA PHE A 167 6.51 -4.14 -2.58
C PHE A 167 5.93 -3.11 -1.60
N TYR A 168 5.28 -3.58 -0.54
CA TYR A 168 4.60 -2.72 0.45
C TYR A 168 5.34 -2.57 1.78
N THR A 169 6.46 -3.28 1.99
CA THR A 169 7.14 -3.26 3.30
C THR A 169 8.63 -3.00 3.16
N THR A 170 9.20 -2.40 4.22
CA THR A 170 10.64 -2.21 4.39
C THR A 170 11.06 -2.79 5.73
N ILE A 171 12.22 -3.45 5.77
CA ILE A 171 12.84 -3.92 7.01
C ILE A 171 14.02 -3.00 7.31
N TYR A 172 14.10 -2.52 8.54
CA TYR A 172 15.19 -1.68 9.03
C TYR A 172 15.69 -2.18 10.39
N GLU A 173 16.83 -1.70 10.81
CA GLU A 173 17.46 -2.05 12.10
C GLU A 173 17.71 -0.78 12.89
N GLU A 174 17.31 -0.78 14.15
CA GLU A 174 17.49 0.32 15.08
C GLU A 174 17.79 -0.25 16.48
N ASN A 175 18.85 0.25 17.15
CA ASN A 175 19.27 -0.20 18.49
C ASN A 175 19.44 -1.73 18.59
N ASP A 176 20.06 -2.37 17.59
CA ASP A 176 20.26 -3.83 17.48
C ASP A 176 18.96 -4.65 17.37
N GLU A 177 17.81 -4.02 17.17
CA GLU A 177 16.52 -4.66 16.95
C GLU A 177 16.05 -4.45 15.50
N LYS A 178 15.45 -5.50 14.90
CA LYS A 178 14.89 -5.43 13.54
C LYS A 178 13.41 -5.13 13.57
N TYR A 179 13.01 -4.21 12.72
CA TYR A 179 11.64 -3.78 12.52
C TYR A 179 11.19 -4.01 11.09
N ILE A 180 9.89 -4.16 10.91
CA ILE A 180 9.22 -4.13 9.61
C ILE A 180 8.18 -3.03 9.63
N CYS A 181 8.15 -2.20 8.58
CA CYS A 181 7.19 -1.10 8.45
C CYS A 181 6.46 -1.14 7.11
N TYR A 182 5.35 -0.41 7.01
CA TYR A 182 4.77 -0.07 5.72
C TYR A 182 5.74 0.85 4.96
N ALA A 183 6.12 0.47 3.73
CA ALA A 183 7.23 1.11 3.02
C ALA A 183 7.08 2.63 2.85
N ASN A 184 5.85 3.12 2.60
CA ASN A 184 5.61 4.55 2.41
C ASN A 184 5.70 5.36 3.72
N TYR A 185 5.73 4.71 4.89
CA TYR A 185 5.84 5.38 6.19
C TYR A 185 7.25 5.31 6.78
N TYR A 186 8.22 4.75 6.04
CA TYR A 186 9.58 4.58 6.55
C TYR A 186 10.21 5.90 7.01
N GLU A 187 10.03 6.96 6.23
CA GLU A 187 10.56 8.29 6.56
C GLU A 187 9.77 8.99 7.68
N LEU A 188 8.54 8.56 7.96
CA LEU A 188 7.69 9.10 9.03
C LEU A 188 7.88 8.38 10.38
N ILE A 189 8.74 7.34 10.47
CA ILE A 189 8.92 6.57 11.70
C ILE A 189 9.35 7.43 12.88
N PRO A 190 10.34 8.34 12.75
CA PRO A 190 10.75 9.19 13.87
C PRO A 190 9.61 10.06 14.41
N GLU A 191 8.78 10.62 13.51
CA GLU A 191 7.63 11.44 13.88
C GLU A 191 6.53 10.59 14.53
N ILE A 192 6.26 9.38 14.02
CA ILE A 192 5.31 8.44 14.63
C ILE A 192 5.75 8.08 16.06
N GLU A 193 7.03 7.82 16.27
CA GLU A 193 7.57 7.49 17.60
C GLU A 193 7.48 8.68 18.56
N GLU A 194 7.76 9.89 18.08
CA GLU A 194 7.63 11.11 18.89
C GLU A 194 6.17 11.33 19.30
N GLU A 195 5.24 11.24 18.35
CA GLU A 195 3.82 11.39 18.63
C GLU A 195 3.29 10.33 19.60
N ARG A 196 3.73 9.07 19.47
CA ARG A 196 3.35 7.97 20.38
C ARG A 196 3.66 8.23 21.85
N LYS A 197 4.67 9.04 22.15
CA LYS A 197 4.99 9.41 23.55
C LYS A 197 3.85 10.17 24.25
N ASN A 198 2.97 10.77 23.48
CA ASN A 198 1.81 11.54 23.97
C ASN A 198 0.59 10.66 24.26
N TYR A 199 0.61 9.37 23.87
CA TYR A 199 -0.55 8.48 23.88
C TYR A 199 -0.32 7.18 24.64
N ILE A 200 -1.40 6.62 25.20
CA ILE A 200 -1.39 5.30 25.89
C ILE A 200 -1.55 4.21 24.82
N ASN A 201 -0.71 3.16 24.91
CA ASN A 201 -0.84 1.98 24.07
C ASN A 201 -1.88 1.00 24.63
N PHE A 202 -3.10 1.02 24.13
CA PHE A 202 -4.19 0.13 24.55
C PHE A 202 -4.10 -1.30 24.00
N LYS A 203 -3.06 -1.65 23.22
CA LYS A 203 -2.83 -3.00 22.62
C LYS A 203 -4.04 -3.60 21.87
N SER A 204 -4.91 -2.76 21.33
CA SER A 204 -6.13 -3.18 20.66
C SER A 204 -5.95 -3.14 19.15
N LEU A 205 -5.47 -4.25 18.56
CA LEU A 205 -5.58 -4.45 17.12
C LEU A 205 -6.94 -5.08 16.83
N THR A 206 -7.79 -4.35 16.10
CA THR A 206 -9.10 -4.85 15.71
C THR A 206 -8.95 -5.93 14.63
N SER A 207 -9.66 -7.04 14.78
CA SER A 207 -9.78 -8.12 13.79
C SER A 207 -10.87 -7.85 12.74
N ASN A 208 -11.30 -6.60 12.56
CA ASN A 208 -12.36 -6.25 11.62
C ASN A 208 -11.89 -6.47 10.18
N LYS A 209 -12.47 -7.49 9.51
CA LYS A 209 -12.14 -7.86 8.13
C LYS A 209 -12.31 -6.69 7.15
N TYR A 210 -13.37 -5.90 7.30
CA TYR A 210 -13.62 -4.74 6.42
C TYR A 210 -12.54 -3.67 6.59
N LEU A 211 -12.14 -3.38 7.83
CA LEU A 211 -11.04 -2.47 8.10
C LEU A 211 -9.75 -2.93 7.39
N ILE A 212 -9.41 -4.20 7.51
CA ILE A 212 -8.20 -4.79 6.92
C ILE A 212 -8.20 -4.65 5.39
N GLU A 213 -9.29 -5.08 4.74
CA GLU A 213 -9.40 -5.02 3.28
C GLU A 213 -9.38 -3.57 2.76
N GLU A 214 -10.13 -2.67 3.39
CA GLU A 214 -10.21 -1.28 2.95
C GLU A 214 -8.93 -0.50 3.21
N MET A 215 -8.23 -0.76 4.32
CA MET A 215 -6.90 -0.19 4.57
C MET A 215 -5.89 -0.63 3.53
N PHE A 216 -5.96 -1.87 3.03
CA PHE A 216 -5.09 -2.31 1.94
C PHE A 216 -5.38 -1.56 0.64
N TYR A 217 -6.64 -1.54 0.21
CA TYR A 217 -7.02 -1.02 -1.11
C TYR A 217 -7.10 0.50 -1.17
N TYR A 218 -7.64 1.14 -0.14
CA TYR A 218 -7.94 2.58 -0.16
C TYR A 218 -7.06 3.40 0.78
N GLY A 219 -6.42 2.77 1.77
CA GLY A 219 -5.70 3.45 2.85
C GLY A 219 -6.60 4.03 3.93
N PHE A 220 -7.90 3.93 3.76
CA PHE A 220 -8.92 4.47 4.65
C PHE A 220 -10.08 3.49 4.82
N PRO A 221 -10.70 3.41 6.02
CA PRO A 221 -11.83 2.52 6.29
C PRO A 221 -13.14 3.10 5.74
N ILE A 222 -13.36 3.00 4.43
CA ILE A 222 -14.50 3.61 3.73
C ILE A 222 -15.87 2.97 4.09
N TYR A 223 -15.91 1.87 4.85
CA TYR A 223 -17.16 1.37 5.44
C TYR A 223 -17.76 2.37 6.43
N ASN A 224 -16.94 3.22 7.05
CA ASN A 224 -17.41 4.34 7.86
C ASN A 224 -17.91 5.47 6.95
N LYS A 225 -19.15 5.91 7.15
CA LYS A 225 -19.80 6.93 6.29
C LYS A 225 -19.06 8.27 6.24
N LYS A 226 -18.42 8.69 7.33
CA LYS A 226 -17.67 9.95 7.39
C LYS A 226 -16.36 9.82 6.62
N VAL A 227 -15.65 8.70 6.79
CA VAL A 227 -14.43 8.39 6.05
C VAL A 227 -14.72 8.25 4.56
N LYS A 228 -15.81 7.55 4.20
CA LYS A 228 -16.26 7.43 2.80
C LYS A 228 -16.51 8.80 2.17
N LYS A 229 -17.25 9.67 2.86
CA LYS A 229 -17.52 11.03 2.39
C LYS A 229 -16.25 11.84 2.19
N MET A 230 -15.30 11.75 3.12
CA MET A 230 -13.97 12.37 3.00
C MET A 230 -13.24 11.84 1.76
N TYR A 231 -13.14 10.52 1.61
CA TYR A 231 -12.43 9.85 0.52
C TYR A 231 -13.01 10.22 -0.85
N GLU A 232 -14.35 10.17 -1.01
CA GLU A 232 -15.05 10.57 -2.23
C GLU A 232 -14.84 12.07 -2.54
N PHE A 233 -14.93 12.94 -1.53
CA PHE A 233 -14.69 14.36 -1.68
C PHE A 233 -13.26 14.66 -2.19
N ILE A 234 -12.24 14.03 -1.60
CA ILE A 234 -10.85 14.20 -2.00
C ILE A 234 -10.67 13.78 -3.46
N ASN A 235 -11.09 12.56 -3.81
CA ASN A 235 -10.89 12.03 -5.16
C ASN A 235 -11.61 12.84 -6.25
N GLN A 236 -12.79 13.39 -5.95
CA GLN A 236 -13.56 14.16 -6.91
C GLN A 236 -13.11 15.61 -7.07
N ASN A 237 -12.61 16.25 -5.99
CA ASN A 237 -12.38 17.68 -5.99
C ASN A 237 -10.90 18.08 -5.86
N ILE A 238 -10.11 17.31 -5.11
CA ILE A 238 -8.73 17.68 -4.72
C ILE A 238 -7.83 16.42 -4.61
N PRO A 239 -7.76 15.56 -5.63
CA PRO A 239 -7.06 14.27 -5.54
C PRO A 239 -5.56 14.40 -5.22
N TYR A 240 -4.94 15.55 -5.48
CA TYR A 240 -3.52 15.81 -5.22
C TYR A 240 -3.15 15.93 -3.73
N ILE A 241 -4.14 16.07 -2.83
CA ILE A 241 -3.86 16.15 -1.39
C ILE A 241 -3.96 14.81 -0.66
N ILE A 242 -4.26 13.71 -1.35
CA ILE A 242 -4.51 12.42 -0.71
C ILE A 242 -3.33 11.94 0.15
N ASP A 243 -2.11 12.19 -0.29
CA ASP A 243 -0.90 11.79 0.43
C ASP A 243 -0.71 12.63 1.70
N TYR A 244 -1.02 13.92 1.67
CA TYR A 244 -1.01 14.79 2.86
C TYR A 244 -2.10 14.41 3.88
N VAL A 245 -3.25 13.95 3.40
CA VAL A 245 -4.33 13.47 4.26
C VAL A 245 -3.94 12.12 4.89
N ASP A 246 -3.24 11.25 4.16
CA ASP A 246 -2.71 9.99 4.73
C ASP A 246 -1.61 10.28 5.77
N GLU A 247 -0.71 11.22 5.51
CA GLU A 247 0.28 11.69 6.49
C GLU A 247 -0.38 12.25 7.76
N ALA A 248 -1.37 13.13 7.62
CA ALA A 248 -2.14 13.68 8.76
C ALA A 248 -2.81 12.56 9.57
N ARG A 249 -3.35 11.53 8.90
CA ARG A 249 -3.89 10.33 9.53
C ARG A 249 -2.80 9.56 10.29
N VAL A 250 -1.67 9.33 9.67
CA VAL A 250 -0.55 8.56 10.24
C VAL A 250 -0.05 9.20 11.53
N LEU A 251 0.15 10.52 11.52
CA LEU A 251 0.71 11.29 12.64
C LEU A 251 -0.36 11.76 13.64
N ASN A 252 -1.65 11.63 13.33
CA ASN A 252 -2.73 12.27 14.07
C ASN A 252 -2.55 13.81 14.18
N ASP A 253 -1.92 14.39 13.15
CA ASP A 253 -1.67 15.85 13.05
C ASP A 253 -2.37 16.45 11.83
N TYR A 254 -3.42 17.22 12.07
CA TYR A 254 -4.24 17.83 11.02
C TYR A 254 -3.67 19.14 10.48
N SER A 255 -2.61 19.67 11.08
CA SER A 255 -2.01 20.95 10.69
C SER A 255 -1.49 20.94 9.25
N THR A 256 -1.00 19.80 8.78
CA THR A 256 -0.56 19.62 7.39
C THR A 256 -1.71 19.85 6.41
N VAL A 257 -2.88 19.26 6.68
CA VAL A 257 -4.07 19.42 5.83
C VAL A 257 -4.59 20.87 5.87
N GLU A 258 -4.59 21.50 7.03
CA GLU A 258 -5.07 22.89 7.21
C GLU A 258 -4.29 23.91 6.40
N ARG A 259 -2.99 23.66 6.15
CA ARG A 259 -2.16 24.55 5.31
C ARG A 259 -2.61 24.58 3.84
N PHE A 260 -3.15 23.46 3.33
CA PHE A 260 -3.55 23.34 1.93
C PHE A 260 -5.01 23.71 1.69
N LEU A 261 -5.86 23.68 2.73
CA LEU A 261 -7.29 23.91 2.59
C LEU A 261 -7.70 25.27 3.16
N LYS A 262 -8.09 26.18 2.26
CA LYS A 262 -8.66 27.48 2.63
C LYS A 262 -10.17 27.44 2.87
N ASP A 263 -10.85 26.43 2.33
CA ASP A 263 -12.31 26.25 2.43
C ASP A 263 -12.68 25.53 3.72
N ASP A 264 -13.45 26.18 4.58
CA ASP A 264 -13.91 25.65 5.86
C ASP A 264 -14.78 24.40 5.71
N LYS A 265 -15.55 24.30 4.61
CA LYS A 265 -16.38 23.13 4.34
C LYS A 265 -15.52 21.92 3.99
N ALA A 266 -14.47 22.13 3.17
CA ALA A 266 -13.52 21.08 2.83
C ALA A 266 -12.76 20.59 4.07
N ARG A 267 -12.24 21.52 4.89
CA ARG A 267 -11.59 21.21 6.17
C ARG A 267 -12.49 20.37 7.08
N LYS A 268 -13.75 20.79 7.25
CA LYS A 268 -14.70 20.05 8.08
C LYS A 268 -14.93 18.62 7.60
N ILE A 269 -15.08 18.40 6.28
CA ILE A 269 -15.30 17.07 5.71
C ILE A 269 -14.08 16.18 5.97
N ILE A 270 -12.86 16.71 5.79
CA ILE A 270 -11.63 15.95 5.95
C ILE A 270 -11.39 15.63 7.42
N ASN A 271 -11.48 16.62 8.32
CA ASN A 271 -11.27 16.39 9.74
C ASN A 271 -12.29 15.40 10.32
N GLU A 272 -13.59 15.51 9.95
CA GLU A 272 -14.60 14.52 10.35
C GLU A 272 -14.25 13.08 9.86
N GLY A 273 -13.64 12.92 8.71
CA GLY A 273 -13.18 11.62 8.22
C GLY A 273 -11.96 11.10 8.96
N LEU A 274 -10.98 11.95 9.23
CA LEU A 274 -9.76 11.62 9.96
C LEU A 274 -10.05 11.17 11.40
N GLU A 275 -11.02 11.78 12.10
CA GLU A 275 -11.45 11.38 13.44
C GLU A 275 -11.87 9.91 13.55
N TYR A 276 -12.33 9.28 12.45
CA TYR A 276 -12.75 7.88 12.37
C TYR A 276 -11.77 6.99 11.61
N SER A 277 -10.61 7.51 11.25
CA SER A 277 -9.56 6.76 10.54
C SER A 277 -8.48 6.31 11.52
N PRO A 278 -7.98 5.06 11.44
CA PRO A 278 -6.94 4.58 12.35
C PRO A 278 -5.63 5.35 12.11
N SER A 279 -4.98 5.76 13.20
CA SER A 279 -3.70 6.48 13.18
C SER A 279 -2.55 5.62 13.70
N CYS A 280 -1.39 5.71 13.05
CA CYS A 280 -0.18 5.05 13.53
C CYS A 280 0.31 5.63 14.86
N ALA A 281 0.19 6.94 15.08
CA ALA A 281 0.49 7.60 16.34
C ALA A 281 -0.38 7.09 17.50
N LEU A 282 -1.63 6.70 17.22
CA LEU A 282 -2.56 6.12 18.18
C LEU A 282 -2.53 4.57 18.20
N TYR A 283 -1.41 3.96 17.78
CA TYR A 283 -1.23 2.51 17.73
C TYR A 283 -2.29 1.77 16.91
N GLY A 284 -2.86 2.43 15.91
CA GLY A 284 -3.87 1.88 15.01
C GLY A 284 -5.31 2.09 15.48
N LEU A 285 -5.55 2.83 16.53
CA LEU A 285 -6.89 3.30 16.90
C LEU A 285 -7.27 4.55 16.09
N SER A 286 -8.55 4.77 15.86
CA SER A 286 -9.01 6.09 15.44
C SER A 286 -9.02 7.07 16.63
N PRO A 287 -8.94 8.39 16.41
CA PRO A 287 -9.04 9.36 17.48
C PRO A 287 -10.31 9.19 18.35
N VAL A 288 -11.45 8.86 17.73
CA VAL A 288 -12.70 8.60 18.45
C VAL A 288 -12.57 7.34 19.32
N ASP A 289 -12.10 6.21 18.74
CA ASP A 289 -11.93 4.96 19.51
C ASP A 289 -10.93 5.13 20.65
N TYR A 290 -9.88 5.93 20.46
CA TYR A 290 -8.88 6.22 21.48
C TYR A 290 -9.50 6.99 22.66
N LEU A 291 -10.31 8.02 22.39
CA LEU A 291 -10.98 8.79 23.44
C LEU A 291 -12.00 7.94 24.21
N ASP A 292 -12.79 7.12 23.53
CA ASP A 292 -13.77 6.22 24.15
C ASP A 292 -13.09 5.22 25.09
N LEU A 293 -11.91 4.69 24.72
CA LEU A 293 -11.14 3.80 25.58
C LEU A 293 -10.56 4.55 26.79
N LYS A 294 -10.01 5.74 26.59
CA LYS A 294 -9.42 6.58 27.64
C LYS A 294 -10.45 7.00 28.69
N ASP A 295 -11.68 7.29 28.28
CA ASP A 295 -12.77 7.70 29.19
C ASP A 295 -13.36 6.48 29.95
N SER A 296 -13.00 5.25 29.52
CA SER A 296 -13.47 4.00 30.13
C SER A 296 -12.52 3.45 31.21
N GLU A 297 -11.29 3.97 31.31
CA GLU A 297 -10.31 3.66 32.36
C GLU A 297 -10.45 4.60 33.55
#